data_7872b05e47ef102c3688d6bf76ba605e
#
_entry.id   7872b05e47ef102c3688d6bf76ba605e
#
_cell.length_a   1.000
_cell.length_b   1.000
_cell.length_c   1.000
_cell.angle_alpha   90.00
_cell.angle_beta   90.00
_cell.angle_gamma   90.00
#
_symmetry.space_group_name_H-M   'P 1'
#
loop_
_entity.id
_entity.type
_entity.pdbx_description
1 polymer ?
#
loop_
_entity_poly.entity_id
_entity_poly.type
_entity_poly.pdbx_seq_one_letter_code
_entity_poly.pdbx_strand_id
1 'polypeptide(L)'
;MLRLALWAQRRAHRVPAPVRRLAGRALARLGGRGGPPAGPSEDWTVPLVPGRGGGDLEQLKPAVAPPAPEPARTAPRPVDVRCVVAADVLDVGGMDEFVGFLGRGLPELGVATTVVYTSGRQPGTTGEGGRVVRALAGAGVPTVQLSQVDGPAWLEANRPDVISAHGAPDWLLAAAARLGVPWVETLHGMHAFLHRDAWAAEQVRSRQISAQIAVSELVRRQYLARVPGFAAERLVTIPNGTDERRSAPVDRSLARAALGLRDEFLFVSLARFGLQKNTFGLVTAFAEVAERYPDSHLLVAGRADDALYFEHVRRHAGTLAGADRIHLRGHCANAAALLSASDAFVLDSFFEGWPLATMEALAAGVPVVSSDVGGAREQIGDDGRRGHVVDNPAGDPELLDWQVISDLRFRPQGNRAQLVDAMSAVVEGRDRWAAGRGALRDEARAAFPAGTCLRRHASVLRAVASGQPLPLAVPAAP
;
A
#
# COMPACT_ATOMS: atom_id res chain seq x y z
N MET A 1 17.36 4.02 -28.65
CA MET A 1 17.50 2.98 -27.60
C MET A 1 16.36 3.06 -26.58
N LEU A 2 16.15 4.18 -25.87
CA LEU A 2 15.03 4.35 -24.93
C LEU A 2 13.66 4.09 -25.60
N ARG A 3 13.45 4.59 -26.85
CA ARG A 3 12.23 4.35 -27.63
C ARG A 3 11.98 2.86 -27.95
N LEU A 4 13.04 2.08 -28.14
CA LEU A 4 12.95 0.63 -28.37
C LEU A 4 12.64 -0.13 -27.07
N ALA A 5 13.23 0.28 -25.95
CA ALA A 5 12.93 -0.28 -24.64
C ALA A 5 11.47 0.00 -24.21
N LEU A 6 11.00 1.22 -24.44
CA LEU A 6 9.60 1.62 -24.20
C LEU A 6 8.63 0.90 -25.16
N TRP A 7 9.04 0.65 -26.42
CA TRP A 7 8.26 -0.15 -27.36
C TRP A 7 8.16 -1.63 -26.90
N ALA A 8 9.28 -2.20 -26.46
CA ALA A 8 9.31 -3.57 -25.93
C ALA A 8 8.49 -3.72 -24.64
N GLN A 9 8.51 -2.73 -23.75
CA GLN A 9 7.65 -2.68 -22.57
C GLN A 9 6.16 -2.55 -22.92
N ARG A 10 5.80 -1.74 -23.93
CA ARG A 10 4.40 -1.60 -24.40
C ARG A 10 3.80 -2.91 -24.92
N ARG A 11 4.64 -3.85 -25.35
CA ARG A 11 4.22 -5.17 -25.84
C ARG A 11 4.63 -6.33 -24.94
N ALA A 12 5.17 -6.04 -23.77
CA ALA A 12 5.68 -7.07 -22.84
C ALA A 12 4.61 -8.10 -22.44
N HIS A 13 3.34 -7.73 -22.43
CA HIS A 13 2.22 -8.64 -22.18
C HIS A 13 2.03 -9.70 -23.26
N ARG A 14 2.49 -9.45 -24.50
CA ARG A 14 2.42 -10.40 -25.64
C ARG A 14 3.65 -11.29 -25.76
N VAL A 15 4.66 -11.10 -24.90
CA VAL A 15 5.93 -11.81 -24.98
C VAL A 15 6.06 -12.76 -23.78
N PRO A 16 6.30 -14.07 -24.00
CA PRO A 16 6.48 -15.04 -22.92
C PRO A 16 7.57 -14.63 -21.90
N ALA A 17 7.36 -14.95 -20.63
CA ALA A 17 8.26 -14.54 -19.53
C ALA A 17 9.76 -14.89 -19.75
N PRO A 18 10.14 -16.03 -20.34
CA PRO A 18 11.54 -16.33 -20.67
C PRO A 18 12.16 -15.34 -21.68
N VAL A 19 11.38 -14.94 -22.69
CA VAL A 19 11.82 -14.00 -23.73
C VAL A 19 11.96 -12.60 -23.19
N ARG A 20 11.06 -12.20 -22.25
CA ARG A 20 11.18 -10.91 -21.53
C ARG A 20 12.45 -10.83 -20.71
N ARG A 21 12.84 -11.92 -20.04
CA ARG A 21 14.11 -12.00 -19.26
C ARG A 21 15.33 -11.93 -20.16
N LEU A 22 15.30 -12.58 -21.34
CA LEU A 22 16.38 -12.52 -22.34
C LEU A 22 16.50 -11.13 -22.97
N ALA A 23 15.37 -10.50 -23.34
CA ALA A 23 15.34 -9.14 -23.87
C ALA A 23 15.83 -8.11 -22.84
N GLY A 24 15.45 -8.24 -21.56
CA GLY A 24 15.96 -7.41 -20.47
C GLY A 24 17.49 -7.55 -20.28
N ARG A 25 18.03 -8.77 -20.34
CA ARG A 25 19.48 -9.03 -20.26
C ARG A 25 20.23 -8.54 -21.50
N ALA A 26 19.65 -8.65 -22.70
CA ALA A 26 20.23 -8.13 -23.93
C ALA A 26 20.23 -6.60 -23.97
N LEU A 27 19.16 -5.94 -23.51
CA LEU A 27 19.08 -4.48 -23.38
C LEU A 27 20.06 -3.95 -22.32
N ALA A 28 20.24 -4.65 -21.20
CA ALA A 28 21.27 -4.34 -20.21
C ALA A 28 22.70 -4.45 -20.76
N ARG A 29 22.96 -5.37 -21.72
CA ARG A 29 24.27 -5.53 -22.38
C ARG A 29 24.49 -4.56 -23.54
N LEU A 30 23.43 -4.07 -24.18
CA LEU A 30 23.50 -3.14 -25.31
C LEU A 30 23.53 -1.67 -24.87
N GLY A 31 23.21 -1.38 -23.61
CA GLY A 31 23.37 -0.07 -22.98
C GLY A 31 24.86 0.21 -22.72
N GLY A 32 25.58 0.59 -23.78
CA GLY A 32 27.03 0.83 -23.68
C GLY A 32 27.38 1.88 -22.64
N ARG A 33 28.39 1.60 -21.83
CA ARG A 33 29.22 2.46 -20.94
C ARG A 33 28.53 3.32 -19.86
N GLY A 34 27.20 3.27 -19.68
CA GLY A 34 26.52 3.77 -18.49
C GLY A 34 26.06 2.59 -17.65
N GLY A 35 26.39 2.54 -16.37
CA GLY A 35 25.81 1.60 -15.41
C GLY A 35 24.28 1.61 -15.42
N PRO A 36 23.62 0.68 -14.73
CA PRO A 36 22.17 0.72 -14.59
C PRO A 36 21.74 2.13 -14.13
N PRO A 37 20.58 2.63 -14.62
CA PRO A 37 20.12 3.96 -14.22
C PRO A 37 20.10 4.06 -12.69
N ALA A 38 20.70 5.13 -12.16
CA ALA A 38 20.74 5.36 -10.73
C ALA A 38 19.31 5.45 -10.19
N GLY A 39 19.03 4.71 -9.12
CA GLY A 39 17.76 4.82 -8.40
C GLY A 39 17.56 6.19 -7.75
N PRO A 40 16.42 6.46 -7.15
CA PRO A 40 16.19 7.67 -6.38
C PRO A 40 17.15 7.72 -5.19
N SER A 41 17.62 8.93 -4.83
CA SER A 41 18.53 9.13 -3.69
C SER A 41 17.84 8.72 -2.38
N GLU A 42 18.52 7.91 -1.59
CA GLU A 42 18.10 7.52 -0.23
C GLU A 42 18.79 8.36 0.85
N ASP A 43 19.52 9.41 0.47
CA ASP A 43 20.17 10.32 1.40
C ASP A 43 19.15 11.36 1.92
N TRP A 44 18.67 11.14 3.13
CA TRP A 44 17.71 12.00 3.81
C TRP A 44 18.36 13.12 4.62
N THR A 45 19.69 13.27 4.57
CA THR A 45 20.40 14.38 5.17
C THR A 45 20.47 15.60 4.24
N VAL A 46 20.23 15.40 2.95
CA VAL A 46 20.25 16.49 1.94
C VAL A 46 18.93 17.26 2.01
N PRO A 47 18.97 18.59 2.26
CA PRO A 47 17.78 19.42 2.32
C PRO A 47 17.07 19.50 0.95
N LEU A 48 15.77 19.79 0.96
CA LEU A 48 14.98 20.00 -0.27
C LEU A 48 15.29 21.36 -0.90
N VAL A 49 15.62 22.37 -0.07
CA VAL A 49 15.97 23.72 -0.54
C VAL A 49 17.49 23.87 -0.50
N PRO A 50 18.16 24.02 -1.66
CA PRO A 50 19.61 24.16 -1.71
C PRO A 50 20.13 25.34 -0.89
N GLY A 51 21.29 25.15 -0.23
CA GLY A 51 21.93 26.19 0.58
C GLY A 51 21.32 26.38 1.98
N ARG A 52 20.31 25.64 2.36
CA ARG A 52 19.79 25.62 3.73
C ARG A 52 20.40 24.47 4.55
N GLY A 53 20.48 24.66 5.87
CA GLY A 53 20.85 23.59 6.77
C GLY A 53 19.77 22.51 6.75
N GLY A 54 20.18 21.25 6.81
CA GLY A 54 19.32 20.08 6.94
C GLY A 54 19.74 19.24 8.13
N GLY A 55 18.99 18.16 8.39
CA GLY A 55 19.29 17.17 9.41
C GLY A 55 18.88 15.79 8.91
N ASP A 56 19.18 14.76 9.69
CA ASP A 56 18.77 13.41 9.36
C ASP A 56 17.31 13.17 9.77
N LEU A 57 16.41 13.22 8.81
CA LEU A 57 14.98 12.98 9.02
C LEU A 57 14.70 11.60 9.62
N GLU A 58 15.51 10.60 9.27
CA GLU A 58 15.30 9.22 9.72
C GLU A 58 15.67 9.00 11.19
N GLN A 59 16.48 9.87 11.78
CA GLN A 59 16.87 9.82 13.19
C GLN A 59 15.88 10.52 14.14
N LEU A 60 14.88 11.21 13.61
CA LEU A 60 13.91 11.92 14.43
C LEU A 60 13.03 10.91 15.20
N LYS A 61 12.88 11.15 16.49
CA LYS A 61 12.06 10.31 17.36
C LYS A 61 10.62 10.82 17.43
N PRO A 62 9.64 9.94 17.68
CA PRO A 62 8.28 10.35 17.96
C PRO A 62 8.24 11.39 19.10
N ALA A 63 7.42 12.43 18.95
CA ALA A 63 7.22 13.48 19.95
C ALA A 63 6.55 12.93 21.22
N VAL A 64 5.74 11.89 21.06
CA VAL A 64 5.12 11.14 22.15
C VAL A 64 5.49 9.68 21.94
N ALA A 65 5.96 9.01 23.00
CA ALA A 65 6.19 7.57 22.90
C ALA A 65 4.89 6.88 22.42
N PRO A 66 4.95 5.98 21.46
CA PRO A 66 3.78 5.19 21.11
C PRO A 66 3.22 4.56 22.38
N PRO A 67 1.88 4.45 22.53
CA PRO A 67 1.31 3.84 23.71
C PRO A 67 2.03 2.52 23.98
N ALA A 68 2.47 2.33 25.21
CA ALA A 68 3.04 1.06 25.62
C ALA A 68 2.06 -0.04 25.19
N PRO A 69 2.53 -1.19 24.67
CA PRO A 69 1.64 -2.30 24.42
C PRO A 69 0.83 -2.48 25.71
N GLU A 70 -0.51 -2.52 25.59
CA GLU A 70 -1.35 -2.80 26.75
C GLU A 70 -0.73 -4.00 27.45
N PRO A 71 -0.50 -3.93 28.78
CA PRO A 71 0.10 -5.04 29.50
C PRO A 71 -0.71 -6.28 29.15
N ALA A 72 -0.01 -7.33 28.69
CA ALA A 72 -0.62 -8.58 28.28
C ALA A 72 -1.65 -8.93 29.37
N ARG A 73 -2.93 -8.98 29.01
CA ARG A 73 -4.00 -9.29 29.96
C ARG A 73 -3.59 -10.57 30.68
N THR A 74 -3.57 -10.54 32.00
CA THR A 74 -2.97 -11.53 32.88
C THR A 74 -3.59 -12.94 32.81
N ALA A 75 -4.55 -13.18 31.91
CA ALA A 75 -5.02 -14.51 31.55
C ALA A 75 -5.13 -14.61 30.03
N PRO A 76 -4.44 -15.57 29.38
CA PRO A 76 -4.64 -15.85 27.97
C PRO A 76 -6.11 -16.25 27.78
N ARG A 77 -6.78 -15.66 26.78
CA ARG A 77 -8.12 -16.12 26.41
C ARG A 77 -8.02 -17.56 25.95
N PRO A 78 -9.04 -18.40 26.26
CA PRO A 78 -9.09 -19.74 25.69
C PRO A 78 -8.90 -19.66 24.17
N VAL A 79 -7.99 -20.47 23.64
CA VAL A 79 -7.80 -20.61 22.20
C VAL A 79 -9.03 -21.31 21.65
N ASP A 80 -9.74 -20.66 20.75
CA ASP A 80 -10.95 -21.17 20.11
C ASP A 80 -10.73 -21.54 18.65
N VAL A 81 -9.70 -20.96 17.99
CA VAL A 81 -9.35 -21.24 16.59
C VAL A 81 -7.83 -21.19 16.40
N ARG A 82 -7.27 -22.18 15.70
CA ARG A 82 -5.88 -22.20 15.22
C ARG A 82 -5.87 -21.70 13.79
N CYS A 83 -5.18 -20.57 13.56
CA CYS A 83 -5.13 -19.92 12.27
C CYS A 83 -3.69 -19.87 11.75
N VAL A 84 -3.50 -20.22 10.48
CA VAL A 84 -2.29 -19.89 9.72
C VAL A 84 -2.56 -18.61 8.93
N VAL A 85 -1.80 -17.54 9.20
CA VAL A 85 -1.78 -16.34 8.37
C VAL A 85 -0.69 -16.52 7.32
N ALA A 86 -1.07 -16.66 6.05
CA ALA A 86 -0.18 -17.09 4.98
C ALA A 86 0.06 -15.97 3.96
N ALA A 87 1.34 -15.73 3.63
CA ALA A 87 1.76 -14.82 2.55
C ALA A 87 2.86 -15.47 1.70
N ASP A 88 3.02 -15.04 0.44
CA ASP A 88 4.14 -15.52 -0.39
C ASP A 88 5.45 -14.85 0.03
N VAL A 89 5.46 -13.54 0.14
CA VAL A 89 6.62 -12.76 0.58
C VAL A 89 6.25 -11.99 1.84
N LEU A 90 7.20 -11.83 2.76
CA LEU A 90 7.01 -11.07 3.99
C LEU A 90 8.25 -10.21 4.26
N ASP A 91 8.31 -9.04 3.64
CA ASP A 91 9.46 -8.12 3.73
C ASP A 91 9.07 -6.67 4.00
N VAL A 92 8.74 -5.90 2.96
CA VAL A 92 8.39 -4.48 3.03
C VAL A 92 7.27 -4.17 2.02
N GLY A 93 6.09 -3.88 2.50
CA GLY A 93 4.94 -3.53 1.68
C GLY A 93 3.69 -3.37 2.52
N GLY A 94 2.66 -2.71 1.98
CA GLY A 94 1.40 -2.53 2.71
C GLY A 94 0.76 -3.86 3.13
N MET A 95 0.79 -4.87 2.25
CA MET A 95 0.27 -6.20 2.56
C MET A 95 1.08 -6.88 3.66
N ASP A 96 2.42 -6.80 3.61
CA ASP A 96 3.31 -7.42 4.59
C ASP A 96 3.11 -6.81 5.98
N GLU A 97 2.96 -5.48 6.03
CA GLU A 97 2.64 -4.75 7.27
C GLU A 97 1.29 -5.19 7.85
N PHE A 98 0.29 -5.40 6.97
CA PHE A 98 -1.03 -5.86 7.40
C PHE A 98 -0.99 -7.30 7.92
N VAL A 99 -0.21 -8.19 7.30
CA VAL A 99 0.05 -9.55 7.83
C VAL A 99 0.70 -9.46 9.21
N GLY A 100 1.70 -8.58 9.37
CA GLY A 100 2.30 -8.31 10.67
C GLY A 100 1.32 -7.78 11.72
N PHE A 101 0.40 -6.90 11.31
CA PHE A 101 -0.67 -6.37 12.16
C PHE A 101 -1.63 -7.49 12.62
N LEU A 102 -2.11 -8.33 11.72
CA LEU A 102 -2.96 -9.48 12.06
C LEU A 102 -2.22 -10.48 12.95
N GLY A 103 -0.97 -10.81 12.61
CA GLY A 103 -0.16 -11.74 13.39
C GLY A 103 -0.02 -11.35 14.86
N ARG A 104 0.13 -10.05 15.13
CA ARG A 104 0.21 -9.52 16.50
C ARG A 104 -1.13 -9.42 17.21
N GLY A 105 -2.19 -9.05 16.48
CA GLY A 105 -3.46 -8.70 17.13
C GLY A 105 -4.45 -9.87 17.28
N LEU A 106 -4.43 -10.85 16.39
CA LEU A 106 -5.36 -11.99 16.45
C LEU A 106 -5.20 -12.86 17.70
N PRO A 107 -3.98 -13.13 18.22
CA PRO A 107 -3.80 -13.88 19.46
C PRO A 107 -4.53 -13.27 20.66
N GLU A 108 -4.55 -11.94 20.77
CA GLU A 108 -5.25 -11.22 21.85
C GLU A 108 -6.76 -11.43 21.82
N LEU A 109 -7.28 -11.90 20.69
CA LEU A 109 -8.70 -12.22 20.47
C LEU A 109 -9.01 -13.72 20.57
N GLY A 110 -8.06 -14.56 21.01
CA GLY A 110 -8.26 -16.01 21.15
C GLY A 110 -8.02 -16.81 19.86
N VAL A 111 -7.52 -16.19 18.80
CA VAL A 111 -7.13 -16.87 17.55
C VAL A 111 -5.64 -17.19 17.62
N ALA A 112 -5.29 -18.44 17.92
CA ALA A 112 -3.90 -18.89 17.94
C ALA A 112 -3.31 -18.78 16.53
N THR A 113 -2.33 -17.91 16.36
CA THR A 113 -1.83 -17.52 15.05
C THR A 113 -0.40 -17.97 14.83
N THR A 114 -0.15 -18.65 13.71
CA THR A 114 1.17 -18.89 13.15
C THR A 114 1.26 -18.16 11.80
N VAL A 115 2.29 -17.34 11.61
CA VAL A 115 2.53 -16.66 10.33
C VAL A 115 3.41 -17.52 9.46
N VAL A 116 2.97 -17.81 8.23
CA VAL A 116 3.69 -18.62 7.24
C VAL A 116 4.03 -17.75 6.03
N TYR A 117 5.29 -17.84 5.56
CA TYR A 117 5.73 -17.19 4.33
C TYR A 117 6.65 -18.10 3.53
N THR A 118 6.79 -17.88 2.22
CA THR A 118 7.48 -18.85 1.36
C THR A 118 8.84 -18.38 0.86
N SER A 119 9.00 -17.21 0.38
CA SER A 119 10.29 -16.75 -0.14
C SER A 119 10.66 -15.37 0.37
N GLY A 120 11.75 -15.30 1.10
CA GLY A 120 12.46 -14.05 1.40
C GLY A 120 13.31 -13.54 0.23
N ARG A 121 13.11 -14.00 -1.00
CA ARG A 121 13.95 -13.64 -2.14
C ARG A 121 13.34 -12.53 -2.99
N GLN A 122 13.34 -11.33 -2.46
CA GLN A 122 13.53 -10.17 -3.33
C GLN A 122 15.04 -9.95 -3.56
N PRO A 123 15.49 -9.54 -4.78
CA PRO A 123 16.90 -9.21 -5.00
C PRO A 123 17.33 -8.13 -4.00
N GLY A 124 18.28 -8.45 -3.13
CA GLY A 124 18.80 -7.54 -2.10
C GLY A 124 18.45 -7.91 -0.65
N THR A 125 17.62 -8.93 -0.41
CA THR A 125 17.40 -9.43 0.97
C THR A 125 18.42 -10.50 1.35
N THR A 126 19.11 -10.30 2.46
CA THR A 126 19.92 -11.33 3.14
C THR A 126 18.95 -12.36 3.73
N GLY A 127 19.19 -13.65 3.56
CA GLY A 127 18.29 -14.78 3.88
C GLY A 127 17.73 -14.92 5.32
N GLU A 128 17.72 -13.85 6.12
CA GLU A 128 17.30 -13.82 7.53
C GLU A 128 15.88 -13.26 7.76
N GLY A 129 15.00 -13.31 6.78
CA GLY A 129 13.65 -12.75 6.89
C GLY A 129 13.63 -11.21 6.90
N GLY A 130 12.59 -10.60 6.30
CA GLY A 130 12.43 -9.16 6.20
C GLY A 130 12.15 -8.48 7.55
N ARG A 131 12.01 -7.15 7.52
CA ARG A 131 11.71 -6.34 8.70
C ARG A 131 10.46 -6.82 9.47
N VAL A 132 9.42 -7.21 8.74
CA VAL A 132 8.15 -7.69 9.34
C VAL A 132 8.36 -9.02 10.06
N VAL A 133 9.16 -9.94 9.51
CA VAL A 133 9.49 -11.22 10.16
C VAL A 133 10.20 -10.98 11.49
N ARG A 134 11.19 -10.09 11.51
CA ARG A 134 11.89 -9.73 12.76
C ARG A 134 10.96 -9.08 13.79
N ALA A 135 10.05 -8.22 13.34
CA ALA A 135 9.07 -7.59 14.23
C ALA A 135 8.07 -8.59 14.83
N LEU A 136 7.65 -9.59 14.05
CA LEU A 136 6.79 -10.69 14.54
C LEU A 136 7.54 -11.55 15.56
N ALA A 137 8.77 -11.95 15.26
CA ALA A 137 9.61 -12.74 16.18
C ALA A 137 9.84 -11.97 17.50
N GLY A 138 10.14 -10.67 17.44
CA GLY A 138 10.27 -9.80 18.62
C GLY A 138 8.98 -9.65 19.44
N ALA A 139 7.82 -9.86 18.82
CA ALA A 139 6.51 -9.89 19.47
C ALA A 139 6.09 -11.29 19.94
N GLY A 140 6.96 -12.31 19.82
CA GLY A 140 6.67 -13.68 20.21
C GLY A 140 5.65 -14.40 19.31
N VAL A 141 5.40 -13.92 18.09
CA VAL A 141 4.49 -14.55 17.14
C VAL A 141 5.23 -15.68 16.40
N PRO A 142 4.74 -16.93 16.45
CA PRO A 142 5.32 -18.03 15.70
C PRO A 142 5.36 -17.71 14.20
N THR A 143 6.55 -17.77 13.61
CA THR A 143 6.76 -17.42 12.19
C THR A 143 7.57 -18.52 11.52
N VAL A 144 7.07 -19.07 10.41
CA VAL A 144 7.65 -20.22 9.73
C VAL A 144 7.85 -19.92 8.25
N GLN A 145 9.06 -20.13 7.75
CA GLN A 145 9.33 -20.10 6.32
C GLN A 145 9.15 -21.50 5.75
N LEU A 146 8.31 -21.63 4.72
CA LEU A 146 8.02 -22.89 4.06
C LEU A 146 8.44 -22.87 2.59
N SER A 147 8.84 -24.01 2.08
CA SER A 147 9.02 -24.27 0.65
C SER A 147 7.86 -25.08 0.09
N GLN A 148 7.74 -25.14 -1.24
CA GLN A 148 6.80 -26.02 -1.92
C GLN A 148 7.04 -27.52 -1.58
N VAL A 149 8.27 -27.88 -1.19
CA VAL A 149 8.66 -29.26 -0.84
C VAL A 149 8.19 -29.61 0.57
N ASP A 150 8.49 -28.75 1.54
CA ASP A 150 8.26 -29.03 2.97
C ASP A 150 6.87 -28.59 3.44
N GLY A 151 6.28 -27.62 2.76
CA GLY A 151 5.04 -26.99 3.18
C GLY A 151 3.83 -27.93 3.30
N PRO A 152 3.59 -28.85 2.35
CA PRO A 152 2.48 -29.79 2.47
C PRO A 152 2.58 -30.68 3.70
N ALA A 153 3.77 -31.24 4.00
CA ALA A 153 3.98 -32.08 5.19
C ALA A 153 3.87 -31.27 6.49
N TRP A 154 4.37 -30.03 6.49
CA TRP A 154 4.21 -29.14 7.63
C TRP A 154 2.73 -28.82 7.89
N LEU A 155 1.95 -28.52 6.83
CA LEU A 155 0.53 -28.22 6.96
C LEU A 155 -0.28 -29.42 7.48
N GLU A 156 0.07 -30.62 7.04
CA GLU A 156 -0.53 -31.86 7.55
C GLU A 156 -0.24 -32.07 9.04
N ALA A 157 1.02 -31.87 9.46
CA ALA A 157 1.44 -32.04 10.86
C ALA A 157 0.82 -30.98 11.80
N ASN A 158 0.64 -29.75 11.33
CA ASN A 158 0.13 -28.63 12.16
C ASN A 158 -1.37 -28.39 12.01
N ARG A 159 -1.99 -28.89 10.97
CA ARG A 159 -3.42 -28.87 10.60
C ARG A 159 -4.23 -27.75 11.27
N PRO A 160 -4.16 -26.49 10.76
CA PRO A 160 -4.93 -25.40 11.30
C PRO A 160 -6.42 -25.58 11.05
N ASP A 161 -7.25 -24.88 11.84
CA ASP A 161 -8.70 -24.89 11.66
C ASP A 161 -9.12 -23.99 10.49
N VAL A 162 -8.29 -22.98 10.16
CA VAL A 162 -8.50 -22.06 9.04
C VAL A 162 -7.18 -21.43 8.59
N ILE A 163 -7.08 -21.08 7.29
CA ILE A 163 -5.99 -20.25 6.75
C ILE A 163 -6.53 -18.86 6.41
N SER A 164 -5.84 -17.81 6.87
CA SER A 164 -6.01 -16.43 6.40
C SER A 164 -4.97 -16.15 5.30
N ALA A 165 -5.41 -16.11 4.05
CA ALA A 165 -4.52 -16.03 2.88
C ALA A 165 -4.37 -14.57 2.41
N HIS A 166 -3.12 -14.11 2.28
CA HIS A 166 -2.74 -12.76 1.86
C HIS A 166 -1.74 -12.86 0.70
N GLY A 167 -2.25 -13.14 -0.50
CA GLY A 167 -1.39 -13.47 -1.63
C GLY A 167 -0.58 -14.74 -1.39
N ALA A 168 -1.16 -15.71 -0.69
CA ALA A 168 -0.54 -17.00 -0.42
C ALA A 168 -0.29 -17.79 -1.73
N PRO A 169 0.80 -18.59 -1.80
CA PRO A 169 1.12 -19.32 -3.03
C PRO A 169 0.12 -20.44 -3.30
N ASP A 170 -0.16 -20.68 -4.58
CA ASP A 170 -1.12 -21.68 -5.05
C ASP A 170 -0.85 -23.10 -4.50
N TRP A 171 0.42 -23.49 -4.34
CA TRP A 171 0.77 -24.80 -3.81
C TRP A 171 0.32 -25.00 -2.34
N LEU A 172 0.34 -23.94 -1.53
CA LEU A 172 -0.13 -23.97 -0.14
C LEU A 172 -1.65 -24.15 -0.09
N LEU A 173 -2.37 -23.37 -0.89
CA LEU A 173 -3.84 -23.47 -0.97
C LEU A 173 -4.29 -24.81 -1.55
N ALA A 174 -3.56 -25.36 -2.54
CA ALA A 174 -3.79 -26.69 -3.06
C ALA A 174 -3.55 -27.80 -2.00
N ALA A 175 -2.54 -27.64 -1.13
CA ALA A 175 -2.33 -28.53 -0.02
C ALA A 175 -3.45 -28.43 1.03
N ALA A 176 -3.89 -27.22 1.36
CA ALA A 176 -5.02 -26.97 2.24
C ALA A 176 -6.31 -27.63 1.73
N ALA A 177 -6.61 -27.49 0.43
CA ALA A 177 -7.77 -28.11 -0.20
C ALA A 177 -7.75 -29.66 -0.07
N ARG A 178 -6.59 -30.29 -0.29
CA ARG A 178 -6.44 -31.76 -0.11
C ARG A 178 -6.68 -32.23 1.33
N LEU A 179 -6.30 -31.40 2.30
CA LEU A 179 -6.47 -31.69 3.73
C LEU A 179 -7.86 -31.31 4.27
N GLY A 180 -8.71 -30.69 3.45
CA GLY A 180 -10.00 -30.16 3.87
C GLY A 180 -9.90 -28.97 4.82
N VAL A 181 -8.77 -28.23 4.79
CA VAL A 181 -8.60 -27.02 5.58
C VAL A 181 -9.21 -25.83 4.83
N PRO A 182 -10.23 -25.16 5.39
CA PRO A 182 -10.83 -24.00 4.74
C PRO A 182 -9.91 -22.79 4.79
N TRP A 183 -10.10 -21.87 3.83
CA TRP A 183 -9.34 -20.60 3.87
C TRP A 183 -10.20 -19.39 3.53
N VAL A 184 -9.80 -18.27 4.12
CA VAL A 184 -10.30 -16.93 3.85
C VAL A 184 -9.23 -16.18 3.08
N GLU A 185 -9.57 -15.61 1.94
CA GLU A 185 -8.64 -14.79 1.15
C GLU A 185 -8.94 -13.31 1.33
N THR A 186 -7.90 -12.52 1.61
CA THR A 186 -8.03 -11.06 1.67
C THR A 186 -7.62 -10.43 0.35
N LEU A 187 -8.55 -9.70 -0.28
CA LEU A 187 -8.34 -8.94 -1.50
C LEU A 187 -7.73 -7.59 -1.14
N HIS A 188 -6.38 -7.53 -1.16
CA HIS A 188 -5.62 -6.34 -0.78
C HIS A 188 -5.60 -5.23 -1.82
N GLY A 189 -6.17 -5.45 -2.98
CA GLY A 189 -6.20 -4.47 -4.06
C GLY A 189 -7.22 -4.79 -5.12
N MET A 190 -7.47 -3.80 -5.94
CA MET A 190 -8.15 -4.00 -7.21
C MET A 190 -7.27 -4.89 -8.09
N HIS A 191 -7.87 -5.91 -8.69
CA HIS A 191 -7.14 -6.87 -9.54
C HIS A 191 -6.94 -6.34 -10.97
N ALA A 192 -6.61 -5.04 -11.11
CA ALA A 192 -6.39 -4.38 -12.39
C ALA A 192 -5.23 -4.97 -13.20
N PHE A 193 -4.36 -5.76 -12.56
CA PHE A 193 -3.27 -6.48 -13.23
C PHE A 193 -3.70 -7.81 -13.88
N LEU A 194 -4.92 -8.30 -13.62
CA LEU A 194 -5.44 -9.52 -14.25
C LEU A 194 -5.91 -9.24 -15.68
N HIS A 195 -5.43 -10.05 -16.61
CA HIS A 195 -5.92 -10.09 -17.99
C HIS A 195 -7.19 -10.95 -18.08
N ARG A 196 -7.87 -10.88 -19.22
CA ARG A 196 -9.12 -11.61 -19.48
C ARG A 196 -9.01 -13.11 -19.14
N ASP A 197 -7.93 -13.76 -19.56
CA ASP A 197 -7.74 -15.20 -19.32
C ASP A 197 -7.45 -15.50 -17.84
N ALA A 198 -6.79 -14.57 -17.13
CA ALA A 198 -6.55 -14.70 -15.70
C ALA A 198 -7.83 -14.55 -14.89
N TRP A 199 -8.77 -13.70 -15.30
CA TRP A 199 -10.10 -13.64 -14.69
C TRP A 199 -10.90 -14.93 -14.90
N ALA A 200 -10.79 -15.59 -16.07
CA ALA A 200 -11.41 -16.88 -16.30
C ALA A 200 -10.83 -17.98 -15.38
N ALA A 201 -9.51 -17.96 -15.17
CA ALA A 201 -8.86 -18.85 -14.20
C ALA A 201 -9.31 -18.54 -12.75
N GLU A 202 -9.44 -17.26 -12.39
CA GLU A 202 -9.94 -16.83 -11.09
C GLU A 202 -11.38 -17.30 -10.81
N GLN A 203 -12.25 -17.30 -11.81
CA GLN A 203 -13.60 -17.85 -11.68
C GLN A 203 -13.60 -19.35 -11.31
N VAL A 204 -12.63 -20.11 -11.82
CA VAL A 204 -12.47 -21.52 -11.45
C VAL A 204 -11.90 -21.66 -10.04
N ARG A 205 -10.85 -20.92 -9.72
CA ARG A 205 -10.17 -20.93 -8.43
C ARG A 205 -11.10 -20.51 -7.28
N SER A 206 -11.93 -19.50 -7.53
CA SER A 206 -12.84 -18.93 -6.54
C SER A 206 -13.84 -19.94 -5.94
N ARG A 207 -14.14 -21.02 -6.66
CA ARG A 207 -15.04 -22.09 -6.17
C ARG A 207 -14.49 -22.80 -4.94
N GLN A 208 -13.17 -22.81 -4.76
CA GLN A 208 -12.50 -23.48 -3.64
C GLN A 208 -12.32 -22.55 -2.43
N ILE A 209 -12.47 -21.24 -2.58
CA ILE A 209 -12.30 -20.25 -1.51
C ILE A 209 -13.51 -20.33 -0.59
N SER A 210 -13.30 -20.51 0.72
CA SER A 210 -14.41 -20.60 1.68
C SER A 210 -15.09 -19.25 1.91
N ALA A 211 -14.30 -18.18 2.02
CA ALA A 211 -14.78 -16.80 2.13
C ALA A 211 -13.71 -15.80 1.64
N GLN A 212 -14.14 -14.60 1.34
CA GLN A 212 -13.23 -13.51 1.00
C GLN A 212 -13.49 -12.26 1.86
N ILE A 213 -12.44 -11.49 2.09
CA ILE A 213 -12.49 -10.17 2.72
C ILE A 213 -11.97 -9.17 1.71
N ALA A 214 -12.82 -8.24 1.27
CA ALA A 214 -12.39 -7.08 0.50
C ALA A 214 -11.98 -5.95 1.46
N VAL A 215 -10.86 -5.28 1.19
CA VAL A 215 -10.37 -4.19 2.04
C VAL A 215 -11.14 -2.87 1.82
N SER A 216 -11.98 -2.79 0.77
CA SER A 216 -12.86 -1.65 0.48
C SER A 216 -14.08 -2.08 -0.32
N GLU A 217 -15.11 -1.25 -0.34
CA GLU A 217 -16.32 -1.57 -1.10
C GLU A 217 -16.08 -1.54 -2.61
N LEU A 218 -15.20 -0.67 -3.11
CA LEU A 218 -14.82 -0.67 -4.52
C LEU A 218 -14.13 -1.98 -4.92
N VAL A 219 -13.23 -2.51 -4.10
CA VAL A 219 -12.60 -3.83 -4.33
C VAL A 219 -13.64 -4.94 -4.34
N ARG A 220 -14.61 -4.89 -3.40
CA ARG A 220 -15.72 -5.84 -3.34
C ARG A 220 -16.56 -5.84 -4.63
N ARG A 221 -17.01 -4.65 -5.04
CA ARG A 221 -17.83 -4.50 -6.26
C ARG A 221 -17.10 -4.97 -7.50
N GLN A 222 -15.83 -4.57 -7.67
CA GLN A 222 -15.01 -4.98 -8.81
C GLN A 222 -14.88 -6.50 -8.86
N TYR A 223 -14.58 -7.15 -7.74
CA TYR A 223 -14.43 -8.61 -7.71
C TYR A 223 -15.73 -9.32 -8.10
N LEU A 224 -16.87 -8.94 -7.51
CA LEU A 224 -18.16 -9.55 -7.84
C LEU A 224 -18.58 -9.33 -9.30
N ALA A 225 -18.28 -8.15 -9.85
CA ALA A 225 -18.54 -7.87 -11.27
C ALA A 225 -17.68 -8.75 -12.21
N ARG A 226 -16.44 -9.05 -11.82
CA ARG A 226 -15.49 -9.85 -12.61
C ARG A 226 -15.62 -11.35 -12.40
N VAL A 227 -16.17 -11.77 -11.25
CA VAL A 227 -16.39 -13.18 -10.85
C VAL A 227 -17.86 -13.43 -10.51
N PRO A 228 -18.77 -13.34 -11.48
CA PRO A 228 -20.23 -13.37 -11.21
C PRO A 228 -20.72 -14.68 -10.60
N GLY A 229 -19.93 -15.76 -10.66
CA GLY A 229 -20.25 -17.03 -10.00
C GLY A 229 -19.85 -17.11 -8.53
N PHE A 230 -19.20 -16.08 -7.96
CA PHE A 230 -18.88 -16.05 -6.54
C PHE A 230 -20.08 -15.55 -5.73
N ALA A 231 -20.47 -16.31 -4.70
CA ALA A 231 -21.61 -15.97 -3.87
C ALA A 231 -21.32 -14.73 -3.00
N ALA A 232 -22.12 -13.68 -3.18
CA ALA A 232 -21.88 -12.36 -2.57
C ALA A 232 -21.88 -12.39 -1.03
N GLU A 233 -22.62 -13.32 -0.43
CA GLU A 233 -22.67 -13.58 1.02
C GLU A 233 -21.39 -14.19 1.58
N ARG A 234 -20.49 -14.66 0.72
CA ARG A 234 -19.15 -15.16 1.09
C ARG A 234 -18.07 -14.10 0.96
N LEU A 235 -18.42 -12.88 0.61
CA LEU A 235 -17.50 -11.75 0.46
C LEU A 235 -17.95 -10.59 1.34
N VAL A 236 -17.16 -10.28 2.36
CA VAL A 236 -17.42 -9.17 3.28
C VAL A 236 -16.39 -8.04 3.08
N THR A 237 -16.78 -6.80 3.31
CA THR A 237 -15.86 -5.67 3.31
C THR A 237 -15.36 -5.42 4.72
N ILE A 238 -14.04 -5.44 4.93
CA ILE A 238 -13.39 -5.07 6.19
C ILE A 238 -12.28 -4.08 5.88
N PRO A 239 -12.50 -2.77 6.10
CA PRO A 239 -11.46 -1.76 6.01
C PRO A 239 -10.29 -2.07 6.95
N ASN A 240 -9.06 -1.78 6.49
CA ASN A 240 -7.90 -1.96 7.34
C ASN A 240 -7.92 -0.96 8.51
N GLY A 241 -7.52 -1.42 9.69
CA GLY A 241 -7.38 -0.58 10.88
C GLY A 241 -6.08 0.24 10.87
N THR A 242 -6.09 1.37 11.55
CA THR A 242 -4.91 2.22 11.71
C THR A 242 -3.93 1.60 12.72
N ASP A 243 -2.71 1.28 12.28
CA ASP A 243 -1.63 0.87 13.20
C ASP A 243 -0.95 2.13 13.79
N GLU A 244 -1.30 2.47 15.04
CA GLU A 244 -0.78 3.67 15.72
C GLU A 244 0.73 3.68 15.89
N ARG A 245 1.38 2.51 15.88
CA ARG A 245 2.84 2.39 15.98
C ARG A 245 3.54 2.98 14.76
N ARG A 246 2.87 3.01 13.61
CA ARG A 246 3.40 3.53 12.34
C ARG A 246 3.12 5.01 12.13
N SER A 247 2.13 5.56 12.82
CA SER A 247 1.65 6.93 12.65
C SER A 247 1.94 7.83 13.86
N ALA A 248 2.85 7.43 14.76
CA ALA A 248 3.25 8.24 15.90
C ALA A 248 3.89 9.56 15.40
N PRO A 249 3.30 10.73 15.68
CA PRO A 249 3.76 11.99 15.13
C PRO A 249 5.14 12.37 15.67
N VAL A 250 5.93 12.98 14.82
CA VAL A 250 7.21 13.62 15.16
C VAL A 250 6.97 15.13 15.30
N ASP A 251 7.84 15.82 16.03
CA ASP A 251 7.78 17.28 16.08
C ASP A 251 7.90 17.87 14.68
N ARG A 252 6.88 18.64 14.28
CA ARG A 252 6.78 19.21 12.92
C ARG A 252 7.92 20.17 12.62
N SER A 253 8.31 21.00 13.58
CA SER A 253 9.35 22.00 13.40
C SER A 253 10.70 21.33 13.14
N LEU A 254 11.01 20.28 13.91
CA LEU A 254 12.21 19.47 13.71
C LEU A 254 12.21 18.75 12.37
N ALA A 255 11.05 18.17 11.98
CA ALA A 255 10.92 17.46 10.71
C ALA A 255 11.08 18.40 9.52
N ARG A 256 10.51 19.62 9.56
CA ARG A 256 10.68 20.64 8.54
C ARG A 256 12.11 21.16 8.48
N ALA A 257 12.72 21.42 9.63
CA ALA A 257 14.12 21.84 9.71
C ALA A 257 15.06 20.80 9.11
N ALA A 258 14.82 19.49 9.37
CA ALA A 258 15.60 18.41 8.77
C ALA A 258 15.53 18.40 7.25
N LEU A 259 14.39 18.79 6.67
CA LEU A 259 14.20 18.92 5.23
C LEU A 259 14.68 20.28 4.66
N GLY A 260 15.18 21.19 5.50
CA GLY A 260 15.57 22.56 5.09
C GLY A 260 14.37 23.44 4.71
N LEU A 261 13.17 23.13 5.21
CA LEU A 261 11.94 23.89 4.97
C LEU A 261 11.68 24.90 6.10
N ARG A 262 11.08 26.02 5.72
CA ARG A 262 10.56 27.06 6.64
C ARG A 262 9.05 27.18 6.45
N ASP A 263 8.62 28.12 5.60
CA ASP A 263 7.20 28.42 5.36
C ASP A 263 6.68 27.85 4.04
N GLU A 264 7.51 27.15 3.27
CA GLU A 264 7.10 26.53 2.01
C GLU A 264 5.97 25.53 2.23
N PHE A 265 5.05 25.41 1.27
CA PHE A 265 4.01 24.40 1.29
C PHE A 265 4.56 23.08 0.78
N LEU A 266 4.47 22.01 1.56
CA LEU A 266 4.98 20.70 1.18
C LEU A 266 3.85 19.69 0.91
N PHE A 267 3.71 19.32 -0.36
CA PHE A 267 3.00 18.09 -0.74
C PHE A 267 3.93 16.88 -0.60
N VAL A 268 3.40 15.80 -0.01
CA VAL A 268 4.12 14.53 0.09
C VAL A 268 3.31 13.42 -0.58
N SER A 269 4.00 12.55 -1.31
CA SER A 269 3.47 11.29 -1.81
C SER A 269 4.38 10.14 -1.38
N LEU A 270 3.87 9.20 -0.61
CA LEU A 270 4.58 7.97 -0.25
C LEU A 270 4.18 6.87 -1.23
N ALA A 271 4.96 6.72 -2.28
CA ALA A 271 4.60 5.86 -3.40
C ALA A 271 5.83 5.25 -4.08
N ARG A 272 5.77 3.96 -4.39
CA ARG A 272 6.80 3.31 -5.21
C ARG A 272 6.80 3.90 -6.62
N PHE A 273 7.96 4.07 -7.23
CA PHE A 273 8.05 4.48 -8.63
C PHE A 273 7.73 3.29 -9.53
N GLY A 274 6.46 3.16 -9.86
CA GLY A 274 5.91 2.15 -10.75
C GLY A 274 4.63 2.62 -11.39
N LEU A 275 4.20 1.94 -12.45
CA LEU A 275 3.06 2.36 -13.26
C LEU A 275 1.78 2.56 -12.43
N GLN A 276 1.51 1.67 -11.48
CA GLN A 276 0.35 1.74 -10.58
C GLN A 276 0.18 3.11 -9.91
N LYS A 277 1.29 3.69 -9.44
CA LYS A 277 1.29 4.90 -8.60
C LYS A 277 1.27 6.21 -9.38
N ASN A 278 1.31 6.14 -10.72
CA ASN A 278 1.12 7.27 -11.62
C ASN A 278 1.93 8.53 -11.28
N THR A 279 3.17 8.37 -10.83
CA THR A 279 4.03 9.52 -10.49
C THR A 279 4.21 10.48 -11.67
N PHE A 280 4.12 9.97 -12.92
CA PHE A 280 4.18 10.80 -14.12
C PHE A 280 3.02 11.82 -14.18
N GLY A 281 1.79 11.37 -13.92
CA GLY A 281 0.62 12.25 -13.87
C GLY A 281 0.72 13.25 -12.73
N LEU A 282 1.12 12.79 -11.55
CA LEU A 282 1.26 13.63 -10.36
C LEU A 282 2.27 14.77 -10.58
N VAL A 283 3.50 14.51 -11.07
CA VAL A 283 4.49 15.56 -11.29
C VAL A 283 4.04 16.54 -12.39
N THR A 284 3.28 16.03 -13.38
CA THR A 284 2.72 16.87 -14.45
C THR A 284 1.65 17.82 -13.93
N ALA A 285 0.74 17.34 -13.06
CA ALA A 285 -0.27 18.18 -12.41
C ALA A 285 0.37 19.18 -11.44
N PHE A 286 1.36 18.74 -10.66
CA PHE A 286 2.06 19.62 -9.73
C PHE A 286 2.77 20.79 -10.42
N ALA A 287 3.28 20.63 -11.63
CA ALA A 287 3.92 21.74 -12.36
C ALA A 287 2.97 22.95 -12.53
N GLU A 288 1.67 22.71 -12.79
CA GLU A 288 0.67 23.79 -12.86
C GLU A 288 0.38 24.42 -11.48
N VAL A 289 0.38 23.59 -10.41
CA VAL A 289 0.27 24.08 -9.03
C VAL A 289 1.49 24.93 -8.67
N ALA A 290 2.69 24.49 -9.04
CA ALA A 290 3.92 25.20 -8.77
C ALA A 290 4.02 26.56 -9.51
N GLU A 291 3.39 26.71 -10.68
CA GLU A 291 3.25 28.00 -11.36
C GLU A 291 2.32 28.95 -10.61
N ARG A 292 1.21 28.46 -10.07
CA ARG A 292 0.23 29.25 -9.32
C ARG A 292 0.72 29.61 -7.90
N TYR A 293 1.46 28.69 -7.27
CA TYR A 293 1.94 28.80 -5.89
C TYR A 293 3.45 28.56 -5.82
N PRO A 294 4.28 29.60 -6.06
CA PRO A 294 5.74 29.47 -6.17
C PRO A 294 6.46 28.92 -4.96
N ASP A 295 5.86 29.00 -3.77
CA ASP A 295 6.42 28.45 -2.53
C ASP A 295 5.98 27.00 -2.25
N SER A 296 5.36 26.33 -3.24
CA SER A 296 4.96 24.95 -3.10
C SER A 296 6.01 23.98 -3.59
N HIS A 297 6.22 22.89 -2.83
CA HIS A 297 7.11 21.79 -3.15
C HIS A 297 6.35 20.47 -3.21
N LEU A 298 6.76 19.56 -4.07
CA LEU A 298 6.30 18.17 -4.13
C LEU A 298 7.45 17.23 -3.81
N LEU A 299 7.27 16.38 -2.82
CA LEU A 299 8.21 15.31 -2.49
C LEU A 299 7.52 13.94 -2.69
N VAL A 300 8.02 13.17 -3.65
CA VAL A 300 7.63 11.77 -3.85
C VAL A 300 8.72 10.88 -3.30
N ALA A 301 8.37 10.01 -2.36
CA ALA A 301 9.31 9.12 -1.68
C ALA A 301 8.90 7.65 -1.82
N GLY A 302 9.83 6.81 -2.30
CA GLY A 302 9.63 5.37 -2.43
C GLY A 302 10.68 4.65 -3.25
N ARG A 303 10.63 3.32 -3.27
CA ARG A 303 11.52 2.51 -4.09
C ARG A 303 11.17 2.62 -5.57
N ALA A 304 12.17 2.50 -6.44
CA ALA A 304 11.97 2.31 -7.86
C ALA A 304 11.75 0.82 -8.19
N ASP A 305 10.50 0.39 -8.29
CA ASP A 305 10.18 -0.98 -8.71
C ASP A 305 10.48 -1.20 -10.21
N ASP A 306 10.37 -0.13 -11.00
CA ASP A 306 10.74 -0.09 -12.42
C ASP A 306 11.72 1.07 -12.65
N ALA A 307 13.00 0.75 -12.78
CA ALA A 307 14.07 1.73 -12.97
C ALA A 307 13.90 2.54 -14.27
N LEU A 308 13.31 1.96 -15.32
CA LEU A 308 13.05 2.68 -16.57
C LEU A 308 11.88 3.65 -16.43
N TYR A 309 10.85 3.26 -15.69
CA TYR A 309 9.75 4.16 -15.34
C TYR A 309 10.26 5.34 -14.51
N PHE A 310 11.04 5.07 -13.46
CA PHE A 310 11.64 6.11 -12.63
C PHE A 310 12.48 7.08 -13.44
N GLU A 311 13.38 6.58 -14.29
CA GLU A 311 14.24 7.42 -15.14
C GLU A 311 13.42 8.27 -16.11
N HIS A 312 12.31 7.74 -16.63
CA HIS A 312 11.42 8.52 -17.48
C HIS A 312 10.73 9.65 -16.70
N VAL A 313 10.18 9.35 -15.52
CA VAL A 313 9.57 10.35 -14.63
C VAL A 313 10.58 11.41 -14.22
N ARG A 314 11.79 11.03 -13.84
CA ARG A 314 12.87 11.96 -13.44
C ARG A 314 13.23 12.94 -14.56
N ARG A 315 13.39 12.43 -15.78
CA ARG A 315 13.67 13.28 -16.96
C ARG A 315 12.51 14.21 -17.27
N HIS A 316 11.29 13.70 -17.21
CA HIS A 316 10.10 14.50 -17.44
C HIS A 316 9.99 15.61 -16.40
N ALA A 317 10.10 15.30 -15.11
CA ALA A 317 10.08 16.27 -14.03
C ALA A 317 11.12 17.40 -14.23
N GLY A 318 12.33 17.05 -14.71
CA GLY A 318 13.38 18.02 -15.01
C GLY A 318 13.09 18.97 -16.18
N THR A 319 12.03 18.73 -16.97
CA THR A 319 11.59 19.60 -18.07
C THR A 319 10.39 20.47 -17.72
N LEU A 320 9.80 20.28 -16.54
CA LEU A 320 8.58 20.97 -16.12
C LEU A 320 8.88 22.31 -15.46
N ALA A 321 7.90 23.20 -15.48
CA ALA A 321 7.93 24.40 -14.65
C ALA A 321 8.03 24.01 -13.18
N GLY A 322 8.89 24.71 -12.40
CA GLY A 322 9.14 24.37 -11.01
C GLY A 322 9.88 23.04 -10.79
N ALA A 323 10.69 22.59 -11.76
CA ALA A 323 11.48 21.36 -11.66
C ALA A 323 12.37 21.30 -10.40
N ASP A 324 12.86 22.42 -9.93
CA ASP A 324 13.65 22.61 -8.70
C ASP A 324 12.83 22.35 -7.41
N ARG A 325 11.52 22.33 -7.52
CA ARG A 325 10.56 22.10 -6.42
C ARG A 325 9.90 20.71 -6.48
N ILE A 326 10.31 19.88 -7.44
CA ILE A 326 9.89 18.46 -7.57
C ILE A 326 11.04 17.59 -7.07
N HIS A 327 10.82 16.93 -5.93
CA HIS A 327 11.83 16.11 -5.29
C HIS A 327 11.44 14.61 -5.38
N LEU A 328 12.27 13.82 -6.04
CA LEU A 328 12.11 12.37 -6.18
C LEU A 328 13.15 11.67 -5.31
N ARG A 329 12.73 11.06 -4.21
CA ARG A 329 13.60 10.42 -3.20
C ARG A 329 13.33 8.92 -3.10
N GLY A 330 14.30 8.20 -2.57
CA GLY A 330 14.21 6.78 -2.24
C GLY A 330 13.26 6.48 -1.09
N HIS A 331 13.32 5.27 -0.60
CA HIS A 331 12.50 4.85 0.54
C HIS A 331 12.86 5.68 1.79
N CYS A 332 11.85 6.15 2.51
CA CYS A 332 12.01 6.80 3.81
C CYS A 332 11.61 5.81 4.91
N ALA A 333 12.55 5.45 5.77
CA ALA A 333 12.27 4.54 6.90
C ALA A 333 11.39 5.22 7.96
N ASN A 334 11.46 6.55 8.08
CA ASN A 334 10.67 7.35 9.02
C ASN A 334 9.56 8.13 8.29
N ALA A 335 8.58 7.38 7.73
CA ALA A 335 7.43 7.99 7.06
C ALA A 335 6.63 8.94 7.97
N ALA A 336 6.56 8.64 9.28
CA ALA A 336 5.87 9.50 10.25
C ALA A 336 6.51 10.89 10.36
N ALA A 337 7.84 10.99 10.34
CA ALA A 337 8.54 12.29 10.33
C ALA A 337 8.25 13.05 9.03
N LEU A 338 8.26 12.36 7.89
CA LEU A 338 7.97 12.97 6.60
C LEU A 338 6.53 13.51 6.53
N LEU A 339 5.55 12.74 6.98
CA LEU A 339 4.16 13.18 7.09
C LEU A 339 3.97 14.30 8.12
N SER A 340 4.70 14.28 9.22
CA SER A 340 4.68 15.40 10.18
C SER A 340 5.17 16.71 9.58
N ALA A 341 6.17 16.68 8.69
CA ALA A 341 6.67 17.86 7.99
C ALA A 341 5.70 18.39 6.93
N SER A 342 4.85 17.55 6.35
CA SER A 342 4.00 17.87 5.19
C SER A 342 2.81 18.78 5.54
N ASP A 343 2.31 19.52 4.55
CA ASP A 343 1.07 20.30 4.59
C ASP A 343 -0.10 19.53 3.99
N ALA A 344 0.17 18.72 2.96
CA ALA A 344 -0.79 17.83 2.33
C ALA A 344 -0.15 16.52 1.85
N PHE A 345 -0.95 15.48 1.78
CA PHE A 345 -0.59 14.20 1.15
C PHE A 345 -1.31 14.06 -0.18
N VAL A 346 -0.63 13.57 -1.22
CA VAL A 346 -1.23 13.37 -2.54
C VAL A 346 -0.98 11.95 -3.04
N LEU A 347 -2.02 11.29 -3.54
CA LEU A 347 -1.93 9.97 -4.15
C LEU A 347 -2.77 9.92 -5.44
N ASP A 348 -2.12 9.92 -6.61
CA ASP A 348 -2.77 9.86 -7.93
C ASP A 348 -2.62 8.48 -8.58
N SER A 349 -2.90 7.42 -7.83
CA SER A 349 -2.77 6.04 -8.30
C SER A 349 -3.83 5.67 -9.34
N PHE A 350 -3.51 4.75 -10.24
CA PHE A 350 -4.50 4.13 -11.12
C PHE A 350 -5.38 3.12 -10.37
N PHE A 351 -4.82 2.37 -9.44
CA PHE A 351 -5.55 1.39 -8.64
C PHE A 351 -4.88 1.14 -7.29
N GLU A 352 -5.70 0.90 -6.28
CA GLU A 352 -5.32 0.54 -4.91
C GLU A 352 -6.33 -0.48 -4.34
N GLY A 353 -6.08 -0.95 -3.13
CA GLY A 353 -7.11 -1.62 -2.33
C GLY A 353 -7.53 -0.73 -1.17
N TRP A 354 -6.59 -0.53 -0.26
CA TRP A 354 -6.72 0.35 0.90
C TRP A 354 -5.35 1.00 1.13
N PRO A 355 -5.06 2.16 0.54
CA PRO A 355 -3.74 2.75 0.60
C PRO A 355 -3.38 3.13 2.05
N LEU A 356 -2.45 2.38 2.65
CA LEU A 356 -2.02 2.62 4.04
C LEU A 356 -1.39 4.00 4.21
N ALA A 357 -0.68 4.50 3.20
CA ALA A 357 -0.07 5.82 3.23
C ALA A 357 -1.10 6.95 3.40
N THR A 358 -2.30 6.80 2.82
CA THR A 358 -3.43 7.72 3.03
C THR A 358 -3.88 7.70 4.49
N MET A 359 -4.02 6.51 5.08
CA MET A 359 -4.38 6.39 6.50
C MET A 359 -3.29 6.98 7.42
N GLU A 360 -2.03 6.72 7.10
CA GLU A 360 -0.88 7.26 7.84
C GLU A 360 -0.87 8.81 7.79
N ALA A 361 -1.18 9.38 6.62
CA ALA A 361 -1.30 10.83 6.46
C ALA A 361 -2.45 11.42 7.29
N LEU A 362 -3.64 10.84 7.20
CA LEU A 362 -4.80 11.25 8.00
C LEU A 362 -4.52 11.12 9.50
N ALA A 363 -3.90 10.02 9.93
CA ALA A 363 -3.50 9.79 11.31
C ALA A 363 -2.38 10.75 11.80
N ALA A 364 -1.62 11.36 10.88
CA ALA A 364 -0.71 12.46 11.16
C ALA A 364 -1.40 13.83 11.16
N GLY A 365 -2.70 13.90 10.89
CA GLY A 365 -3.48 15.13 10.76
C GLY A 365 -3.19 15.90 9.48
N VAL A 366 -2.86 15.19 8.40
CA VAL A 366 -2.53 15.75 7.10
C VAL A 366 -3.70 15.56 6.13
N PRO A 367 -4.25 16.63 5.52
CA PRO A 367 -5.29 16.50 4.52
C PRO A 367 -4.80 15.74 3.29
N VAL A 368 -5.70 15.01 2.67
CA VAL A 368 -5.37 14.11 1.55
C VAL A 368 -6.05 14.57 0.27
N VAL A 369 -5.29 14.55 -0.83
CA VAL A 369 -5.85 14.59 -2.19
C VAL A 369 -5.57 13.23 -2.83
N SER A 370 -6.61 12.51 -3.22
CA SER A 370 -6.46 11.17 -3.82
C SER A 370 -7.33 11.00 -5.05
N SER A 371 -6.83 10.27 -6.04
CA SER A 371 -7.68 9.72 -7.09
C SER A 371 -8.68 8.71 -6.50
N ASP A 372 -9.82 8.51 -7.18
CA ASP A 372 -10.84 7.52 -6.80
C ASP A 372 -10.31 6.10 -7.04
N VAL A 373 -9.77 5.50 -5.99
CA VAL A 373 -9.14 4.18 -6.00
C VAL A 373 -9.38 3.43 -4.70
N GLY A 374 -9.68 2.15 -4.79
CA GLY A 374 -9.84 1.31 -3.59
C GLY A 374 -10.73 1.96 -2.53
N GLY A 375 -10.21 2.12 -1.33
CA GLY A 375 -10.90 2.74 -0.18
C GLY A 375 -10.77 4.26 -0.08
N ALA A 376 -10.36 4.98 -1.14
CA ALA A 376 -10.14 6.43 -1.05
C ALA A 376 -11.37 7.20 -0.58
N ARG A 377 -12.57 6.87 -1.10
CA ARG A 377 -13.82 7.52 -0.67
C ARG A 377 -14.17 7.21 0.78
N GLU A 378 -13.94 5.96 1.23
CA GLU A 378 -14.17 5.57 2.62
C GLU A 378 -13.17 6.25 3.58
N GLN A 379 -11.92 6.44 3.14
CA GLN A 379 -10.87 7.08 3.94
C GLN A 379 -11.04 8.58 4.06
N ILE A 380 -11.36 9.25 2.94
CA ILE A 380 -11.37 10.71 2.84
C ILE A 380 -12.79 11.27 3.07
N GLY A 381 -13.82 10.58 2.57
CA GLY A 381 -15.19 11.08 2.53
C GLY A 381 -15.41 12.11 1.43
N ASP A 382 -16.68 12.49 1.24
CA ASP A 382 -17.11 13.48 0.23
C ASP A 382 -17.42 14.86 0.85
N ASP A 383 -17.23 15.01 2.17
CA ASP A 383 -17.60 16.22 2.92
C ASP A 383 -16.49 17.29 3.01
N GLY A 384 -15.33 17.00 2.43
CA GLY A 384 -14.16 17.91 2.41
C GLY A 384 -13.47 18.10 3.77
N ARG A 385 -13.83 17.33 4.81
CA ARG A 385 -13.21 17.45 6.15
C ARG A 385 -11.85 16.81 6.24
N ARG A 386 -11.60 15.76 5.46
CA ARG A 386 -10.33 15.02 5.44
C ARG A 386 -9.51 15.25 4.17
N GLY A 387 -10.05 16.00 3.22
CA GLY A 387 -9.39 16.29 1.94
C GLY A 387 -10.32 16.17 0.75
N HIS A 388 -9.78 15.76 -0.40
CA HIS A 388 -10.51 15.71 -1.66
C HIS A 388 -10.26 14.38 -2.38
N VAL A 389 -11.32 13.78 -2.93
CA VAL A 389 -11.24 12.68 -3.88
C VAL A 389 -11.52 13.24 -5.27
N VAL A 390 -10.63 12.97 -6.22
CA VAL A 390 -10.77 13.34 -7.63
C VAL A 390 -11.01 12.09 -8.46
N ASP A 391 -11.49 12.24 -9.68
CA ASP A 391 -11.72 11.10 -10.57
C ASP A 391 -10.45 10.27 -10.76
N ASN A 392 -10.61 9.01 -11.10
CA ASN A 392 -9.48 8.15 -11.43
C ASN A 392 -8.79 8.63 -12.72
N PRO A 393 -7.44 8.65 -12.77
CA PRO A 393 -6.71 9.11 -13.96
C PRO A 393 -7.04 8.33 -15.23
N ALA A 394 -7.56 7.12 -15.11
CA ALA A 394 -7.95 6.28 -16.25
C ALA A 394 -9.48 6.19 -16.47
N GLY A 395 -10.26 6.96 -15.77
CA GLY A 395 -11.73 6.97 -15.87
C GLY A 395 -12.41 6.08 -14.84
N ASP A 396 -13.36 5.23 -15.22
CA ASP A 396 -14.10 4.38 -14.30
C ASP A 396 -13.19 3.35 -13.60
N PRO A 397 -13.02 3.42 -12.28
CA PRO A 397 -12.13 2.51 -11.57
C PRO A 397 -12.58 1.05 -11.60
N GLU A 398 -13.87 0.75 -11.80
CA GLU A 398 -14.37 -0.63 -11.89
C GLU A 398 -14.00 -1.31 -13.22
N LEU A 399 -13.74 -0.52 -14.26
CA LEU A 399 -13.40 -1.00 -15.60
C LEU A 399 -11.90 -1.12 -15.85
N LEU A 400 -11.07 -0.75 -14.89
CA LEU A 400 -9.61 -0.75 -15.04
C LEU A 400 -9.07 -2.15 -15.33
N ASP A 401 -8.16 -2.19 -16.30
CA ASP A 401 -7.29 -3.33 -16.55
C ASP A 401 -5.87 -2.86 -16.87
N TRP A 402 -4.93 -3.80 -16.91
CA TRP A 402 -3.52 -3.48 -17.14
C TRP A 402 -3.26 -2.87 -18.52
N GLN A 403 -4.09 -3.18 -19.52
CA GLN A 403 -3.93 -2.63 -20.86
C GLN A 403 -4.29 -1.14 -20.88
N VAL A 404 -5.42 -0.77 -20.29
CA VAL A 404 -5.87 0.64 -20.17
C VAL A 404 -4.79 1.45 -19.46
N ILE A 405 -4.31 0.98 -18.30
CA ILE A 405 -3.28 1.66 -17.53
C ILE A 405 -1.97 1.79 -18.31
N SER A 406 -1.56 0.73 -19.02
CA SER A 406 -0.34 0.73 -19.84
C SER A 406 -0.43 1.69 -21.01
N ASP A 407 -1.60 1.84 -21.61
CA ASP A 407 -1.84 2.75 -22.74
C ASP A 407 -1.87 4.22 -22.30
N LEU A 408 -2.29 4.49 -21.06
CA LEU A 408 -2.29 5.83 -20.46
C LEU A 408 -0.93 6.24 -19.90
N ARG A 409 -0.01 5.28 -19.73
CA ARG A 409 1.33 5.59 -19.23
C ARG A 409 2.01 6.67 -20.06
N PHE A 410 2.48 7.72 -19.40
CA PHE A 410 3.15 8.87 -20.03
C PHE A 410 2.28 9.66 -21.01
N ARG A 411 0.96 9.65 -20.80
CA ARG A 411 0.00 10.44 -21.61
C ARG A 411 -0.76 11.42 -20.69
N PRO A 412 -1.38 12.46 -21.26
CA PRO A 412 -2.34 13.28 -20.52
C PRO A 412 -3.46 12.40 -19.95
N GLN A 413 -3.87 12.71 -18.73
CA GLN A 413 -4.86 11.94 -17.98
C GLN A 413 -6.13 12.74 -17.74
N GLY A 414 -7.26 12.03 -17.62
CA GLY A 414 -8.58 12.65 -17.57
C GLY A 414 -8.83 13.50 -16.33
N ASN A 415 -8.22 13.13 -15.20
CA ASN A 415 -8.41 13.79 -13.91
C ASN A 415 -7.46 14.98 -13.66
N ARG A 416 -6.56 15.33 -14.60
CA ARG A 416 -5.50 16.32 -14.36
C ARG A 416 -6.02 17.67 -13.84
N ALA A 417 -7.06 18.21 -14.46
CA ALA A 417 -7.64 19.50 -14.03
C ALA A 417 -8.20 19.43 -12.61
N GLN A 418 -8.96 18.38 -12.30
CA GLN A 418 -9.51 18.16 -10.95
C GLN A 418 -8.40 17.99 -9.91
N LEU A 419 -7.32 17.28 -10.25
CA LEU A 419 -6.16 17.09 -9.37
C LEU A 419 -5.48 18.43 -9.07
N VAL A 420 -5.26 19.26 -10.08
CA VAL A 420 -4.70 20.62 -9.93
C VAL A 420 -5.62 21.49 -9.06
N ASP A 421 -6.92 21.46 -9.29
CA ASP A 421 -7.88 22.25 -8.54
C ASP A 421 -7.96 21.79 -7.08
N ALA A 422 -7.98 20.48 -6.82
CA ALA A 422 -7.99 19.93 -5.46
C ALA A 422 -6.68 20.25 -4.71
N MET A 423 -5.53 20.16 -5.37
CA MET A 423 -4.25 20.56 -4.78
C MET A 423 -4.22 22.05 -4.49
N SER A 424 -4.73 22.90 -5.41
CA SER A 424 -4.84 24.34 -5.21
C SER A 424 -5.72 24.69 -4.01
N ALA A 425 -6.89 24.06 -3.89
CA ALA A 425 -7.80 24.26 -2.77
C ALA A 425 -7.19 23.94 -1.40
N VAL A 426 -6.29 22.93 -1.36
CA VAL A 426 -5.58 22.61 -0.11
C VAL A 426 -4.52 23.66 0.21
N VAL A 427 -3.83 24.22 -0.78
CA VAL A 427 -2.88 25.33 -0.57
C VAL A 427 -3.62 26.58 -0.07
N GLU A 428 -4.74 26.95 -0.70
CA GLU A 428 -5.58 28.09 -0.31
C GLU A 428 -6.18 27.93 1.08
N GLY A 429 -6.49 26.68 1.47
CA GLY A 429 -6.98 26.33 2.80
C GLY A 429 -5.91 26.11 3.87
N ARG A 430 -4.65 26.46 3.61
CA ARG A 430 -3.47 26.16 4.45
C ARG A 430 -3.68 26.43 5.95
N ASP A 431 -4.15 27.62 6.29
CA ASP A 431 -4.33 28.02 7.69
C ASP A 431 -5.42 27.21 8.39
N ARG A 432 -6.53 26.91 7.69
CA ARG A 432 -7.58 26.05 8.18
C ARG A 432 -7.04 24.63 8.46
N TRP A 433 -6.28 24.07 7.53
CA TRP A 433 -5.70 22.74 7.69
C TRP A 433 -4.67 22.68 8.82
N ALA A 434 -3.83 23.71 8.92
CA ALA A 434 -2.85 23.81 10.00
C ALA A 434 -3.52 23.86 11.37
N ALA A 435 -4.55 24.69 11.53
CA ALA A 435 -5.33 24.79 12.76
C ALA A 435 -6.13 23.51 13.07
N GLY A 436 -6.61 22.81 12.06
CA GLY A 436 -7.45 21.60 12.16
C GLY A 436 -6.69 20.28 12.34
N ARG A 437 -5.34 20.26 12.31
CA ARG A 437 -4.55 18.99 12.31
C ARG A 437 -4.89 18.03 13.44
N GLY A 438 -5.13 18.54 14.64
CA GLY A 438 -5.51 17.72 15.80
C GLY A 438 -6.84 17.03 15.60
N ALA A 439 -7.87 17.79 15.23
CA ALA A 439 -9.22 17.30 14.97
C ALA A 439 -9.25 16.26 13.83
N LEU A 440 -8.54 16.53 12.74
CA LEU A 440 -8.42 15.60 11.61
C LEU A 440 -7.80 14.25 12.04
N ARG A 441 -6.74 14.30 12.84
CA ARG A 441 -6.10 13.11 13.40
C ARG A 441 -7.06 12.29 14.26
N ASP A 442 -7.76 12.95 15.17
CA ASP A 442 -8.68 12.29 16.10
C ASP A 442 -9.86 11.66 15.34
N GLU A 443 -10.39 12.36 14.35
CA GLU A 443 -11.45 11.84 13.47
C GLU A 443 -10.97 10.62 12.67
N ALA A 444 -9.79 10.66 12.07
CA ALA A 444 -9.24 9.55 11.31
C ALA A 444 -9.01 8.30 12.18
N ARG A 445 -8.52 8.48 13.40
CA ARG A 445 -8.34 7.38 14.36
C ARG A 445 -9.66 6.77 14.80
N ALA A 446 -10.68 7.59 15.01
CA ALA A 446 -12.01 7.12 15.38
C ALA A 446 -12.71 6.38 14.23
N ALA A 447 -12.47 6.79 12.97
CA ALA A 447 -13.08 6.17 11.81
C ALA A 447 -12.60 4.75 11.52
N PHE A 448 -11.30 4.46 11.77
CA PHE A 448 -10.68 3.17 11.42
C PHE A 448 -9.91 2.54 12.59
N PRO A 449 -10.60 2.19 13.70
CA PRO A 449 -9.92 1.66 14.87
C PRO A 449 -9.35 0.27 14.60
N ALA A 450 -8.06 0.07 14.93
CA ALA A 450 -7.36 -1.21 14.80
C ALA A 450 -8.11 -2.39 15.42
N GLY A 451 -8.64 -2.21 16.62
CA GLY A 451 -9.38 -3.25 17.34
C GLY A 451 -10.66 -3.69 16.62
N THR A 452 -11.35 -2.79 15.91
CA THR A 452 -12.54 -3.15 15.12
C THR A 452 -12.16 -4.01 13.92
N CYS A 453 -11.11 -3.64 13.18
CA CYS A 453 -10.59 -4.43 12.08
C CYS A 453 -10.22 -5.85 12.55
N LEU A 454 -9.44 -5.97 13.63
CA LEU A 454 -9.02 -7.26 14.20
C LEU A 454 -10.21 -8.12 14.64
N ARG A 455 -11.19 -7.55 15.36
CA ARG A 455 -12.39 -8.29 15.80
C ARG A 455 -13.18 -8.80 14.61
N ARG A 456 -13.34 -8.02 13.54
CA ARG A 456 -14.07 -8.46 12.34
C ARG A 456 -13.33 -9.57 11.61
N HIS A 457 -12.00 -9.51 11.46
CA HIS A 457 -11.19 -10.58 10.92
C HIS A 457 -11.32 -11.85 11.77
N ALA A 458 -11.17 -11.76 13.10
CA ALA A 458 -11.33 -12.89 14.01
C ALA A 458 -12.73 -13.54 13.90
N SER A 459 -13.77 -12.72 13.74
CA SER A 459 -15.15 -13.21 13.59
C SER A 459 -15.34 -14.00 12.29
N VAL A 460 -14.78 -13.50 11.16
CA VAL A 460 -14.82 -14.23 9.88
C VAL A 460 -14.05 -15.54 9.95
N LEU A 461 -12.85 -15.52 10.54
CA LEU A 461 -12.03 -16.73 10.69
C LEU A 461 -12.73 -17.80 11.53
N ARG A 462 -13.42 -17.42 12.62
CA ARG A 462 -14.23 -18.34 13.44
C ARG A 462 -15.42 -18.92 12.68
N ALA A 463 -16.15 -18.07 11.95
CA ALA A 463 -17.28 -18.52 11.16
C ALA A 463 -16.85 -19.56 10.12
N VAL A 464 -15.76 -19.30 9.41
CA VAL A 464 -15.23 -20.22 8.39
C VAL A 464 -14.69 -21.51 9.03
N ALA A 465 -13.95 -21.44 10.13
CA ALA A 465 -13.44 -22.61 10.85
C ALA A 465 -14.56 -23.54 11.36
N SER A 466 -15.72 -22.96 11.74
CA SER A 466 -16.87 -23.71 12.25
C SER A 466 -17.94 -24.02 11.21
N GLY A 467 -17.72 -23.65 9.93
CA GLY A 467 -18.69 -23.84 8.85
C GLY A 467 -19.98 -23.02 9.01
N GLN A 468 -19.94 -21.94 9.78
CA GLN A 468 -21.08 -21.04 10.00
C GLN A 468 -21.15 -19.95 8.92
N PRO A 469 -22.34 -19.37 8.66
CA PRO A 469 -22.46 -18.19 7.80
C PRO A 469 -21.57 -17.04 8.27
N LEU A 470 -21.06 -16.26 7.32
CA LEU A 470 -20.28 -15.08 7.68
C LEU A 470 -21.14 -14.09 8.48
N PRO A 471 -20.57 -13.42 9.48
CA PRO A 471 -21.28 -12.36 10.18
C PRO A 471 -21.65 -11.27 9.17
N LEU A 472 -22.94 -10.95 9.08
CA LEU A 472 -23.42 -9.82 8.30
C LEU A 472 -22.64 -8.58 8.72
N ALA A 473 -22.26 -7.76 7.76
CA ALA A 473 -21.53 -6.54 8.02
C ALA A 473 -22.25 -5.75 9.14
N VAL A 474 -21.61 -5.63 10.29
CA VAL A 474 -22.03 -4.60 11.25
C VAL A 474 -21.86 -3.28 10.51
N PRO A 475 -22.92 -2.45 10.37
CA PRO A 475 -22.77 -1.12 9.77
C PRO A 475 -21.56 -0.43 10.41
N ALA A 476 -20.73 0.25 9.60
CA ALA A 476 -19.77 1.17 10.16
C ALA A 476 -20.55 2.06 11.15
N ALA A 477 -20.06 2.18 12.37
CA ALA A 477 -20.67 3.10 13.32
C ALA A 477 -20.74 4.49 12.67
N PRO A 478 -21.85 5.22 12.86
CA PRO A 478 -22.11 6.50 12.20
C PRO A 478 -21.03 7.53 12.46
#